data_16701d9e99ab6a36d598d49eb792a452
#
_entry.id   16701d9e99ab6a36d598d49eb792a452
#
_cell.length_a   1.000
_cell.length_b   1.000
_cell.length_c   1.000
_cell.angle_alpha   90.00
_cell.angle_beta   90.00
_cell.angle_gamma   90.00
#
_symmetry.space_group_name_H-M   'P 1'
#
loop_
_entity.id
_entity.type
_entity.pdbx_description
1 polymer ?
#
loop_
_entity_poly.entity_id
_entity_poly.type
_entity_poly.pdbx_seq_one_letter_code
_entity_poly.pdbx_strand_id
1 'polypeptide(L)'
;GSGKTALIEAITPYFLKLGLQVLIITNDIVTTEDAKHVRKMLKGYLAEERIIGVETGACPHTAVREDPSMNIAAVEEMETKFPDSDVVLIESGGDNLTLTFSPALVDFFIYVIDVAAGDKIPRKDGPGISYSDILVINKTDLAPYVHADLEVMRRDSELMRPGKPFVFTNCMTGEGIKELVTLIRDMALFDRVSEKEVEEMKV
;
A
#
# COMPACT_ATOMS: atom_id res chain seq x y z
N GLY A 1 8.39 -4.41 -9.30
CA GLY A 1 8.08 -3.53 -8.94
C GLY A 1 7.33 -2.20 -9.02
N SER A 2 6.00 -2.17 -8.78
CA SER A 2 5.18 -0.94 -8.80
C SER A 2 5.51 0.06 -7.68
N GLY A 3 6.26 -0.34 -6.66
CA GLY A 3 6.64 0.50 -5.53
C GLY A 3 5.75 0.33 -4.30
N LYS A 4 5.18 -0.84 -4.06
CA LYS A 4 4.39 -1.16 -2.86
C LYS A 4 5.17 -0.89 -1.58
N THR A 5 6.38 -1.44 -1.49
CA THR A 5 7.29 -1.25 -0.36
C THR A 5 7.60 0.23 -0.14
N ALA A 6 7.97 0.95 -1.22
CA ALA A 6 8.24 2.39 -1.15
C ALA A 6 7.00 3.20 -0.69
N LEU A 7 5.79 2.75 -1.05
CA LEU A 7 4.56 3.38 -0.58
C LEU A 7 4.36 3.18 0.92
N ILE A 8 4.57 1.97 1.43
CA ILE A 8 4.53 1.68 2.88
C ILE A 8 5.52 2.57 3.62
N GLU A 9 6.76 2.66 3.13
CA GLU A 9 7.79 3.53 3.71
C GLU A 9 7.40 5.01 3.68
N ALA A 10 6.74 5.46 2.62
CA ALA A 10 6.32 6.85 2.48
C ALA A 10 5.13 7.23 3.38
N ILE A 11 4.13 6.35 3.58
CA ILE A 11 2.93 6.65 4.39
C ILE A 11 3.15 6.42 5.89
N THR A 12 4.00 5.48 6.28
CA THR A 12 4.21 5.12 7.69
C THR A 12 4.61 6.31 8.57
N PRO A 13 5.56 7.19 8.19
CA PRO A 13 5.89 8.36 9.00
C PRO A 13 4.71 9.29 9.24
N TYR A 14 3.77 9.40 8.29
CA TYR A 14 2.55 10.18 8.49
C TYR A 14 1.65 9.55 9.55
N PHE A 15 1.42 8.25 9.50
CA PHE A 15 0.61 7.54 10.51
C PHE A 15 1.22 7.68 11.91
N LEU A 16 2.53 7.54 12.03
CA LEU A 16 3.22 7.70 13.30
C LEU A 16 3.12 9.12 13.86
N LYS A 17 3.21 10.15 12.99
CA LYS A 17 3.01 11.55 13.39
C LYS A 17 1.58 11.86 13.82
N LEU A 18 0.61 11.13 13.26
CA LEU A 18 -0.79 11.18 13.69
C LEU A 18 -1.04 10.45 15.01
N GLY A 19 0.00 9.88 15.62
CA GLY A 19 -0.09 9.14 16.89
C GLY A 19 -0.57 7.71 16.75
N LEU A 20 -0.71 7.20 15.50
CA LEU A 20 -1.15 5.83 15.25
C LEU A 20 -0.01 4.83 15.48
N GLN A 21 -0.32 3.71 16.08
CA GLN A 21 0.58 2.59 16.28
C GLN A 21 0.52 1.64 15.09
N VAL A 22 1.61 1.53 14.34
CA VAL A 22 1.67 0.80 13.07
C VAL A 22 2.39 -0.54 13.23
N LEU A 23 1.84 -1.59 12.62
CA LEU A 23 2.50 -2.86 12.35
C LEU A 23 2.69 -3.03 10.84
N ILE A 24 3.77 -3.68 10.41
CA ILE A 24 4.04 -3.94 8.99
C ILE A 24 4.34 -5.42 8.80
N ILE A 25 3.64 -6.03 7.84
CA ILE A 25 3.82 -7.42 7.41
C ILE A 25 4.15 -7.42 5.93
N THR A 26 5.32 -7.94 5.55
CA THR A 26 5.69 -8.10 4.14
C THR A 26 5.67 -9.57 3.76
N ASN A 27 5.26 -9.86 2.53
CA ASN A 27 5.21 -11.21 1.99
C ASN A 27 6.27 -11.40 0.90
N ASP A 28 7.11 -12.42 1.05
CA ASP A 28 8.11 -12.80 0.05
C ASP A 28 8.17 -14.32 -0.14
N ILE A 29 8.73 -14.76 -1.26
CA ILE A 29 8.76 -16.18 -1.65
C ILE A 29 9.70 -16.99 -0.74
N VAL A 30 10.93 -16.52 -0.55
CA VAL A 30 12.03 -17.28 0.06
C VAL A 30 12.82 -16.45 1.07
N THR A 31 12.64 -15.13 1.07
CA THR A 31 13.50 -14.24 1.84
C THR A 31 12.68 -13.25 2.66
N THR A 32 13.28 -12.73 3.70
CA THR A 32 12.75 -11.60 4.46
C THR A 32 13.40 -10.27 4.02
N GLU A 33 13.83 -10.19 2.75
CA GLU A 33 14.58 -9.01 2.25
C GLU A 33 13.74 -7.74 2.29
N ASP A 34 12.47 -7.82 1.87
CA ASP A 34 11.56 -6.67 1.94
C ASP A 34 11.39 -6.19 3.39
N ALA A 35 11.20 -7.11 4.35
CA ALA A 35 11.14 -6.75 5.76
C ALA A 35 12.45 -6.11 6.27
N LYS A 36 13.60 -6.61 5.86
CA LYS A 36 14.92 -6.02 6.20
C LYS A 36 15.08 -4.63 5.58
N HIS A 37 14.62 -4.46 4.35
CA HIS A 37 14.65 -3.16 3.67
C HIS A 37 13.78 -2.15 4.40
N VAL A 38 12.53 -2.49 4.69
CA VAL A 38 11.57 -1.64 5.42
C VAL A 38 12.13 -1.27 6.81
N ARG A 39 12.69 -2.24 7.56
CA ARG A 39 13.34 -1.95 8.86
C ARG A 39 14.48 -0.93 8.73
N LYS A 40 15.29 -1.05 7.69
CA LYS A 40 16.39 -0.11 7.43
C LYS A 40 15.87 1.29 7.11
N MET A 41 14.83 1.39 6.27
CA MET A 41 14.28 2.68 5.84
C MET A 41 13.49 3.37 6.94
N LEU A 42 12.78 2.62 7.77
CA LEU A 42 12.02 3.16 8.90
C LEU A 42 12.79 3.21 10.22
N LYS A 43 14.11 2.98 10.17
CA LYS A 43 14.98 3.06 11.35
C LYS A 43 14.89 4.45 11.98
N GLY A 44 14.56 4.50 13.27
CA GLY A 44 14.35 5.74 14.02
C GLY A 44 12.91 6.29 13.98
N TYR A 45 12.04 5.74 13.10
CA TYR A 45 10.62 6.03 13.08
C TYR A 45 9.79 4.92 13.73
N LEU A 46 10.05 3.66 13.38
CA LEU A 46 9.31 2.49 13.85
C LEU A 46 10.27 1.47 14.44
N ALA A 47 9.89 0.86 15.56
CA ALA A 47 10.66 -0.22 16.19
C ALA A 47 10.74 -1.45 15.25
N GLU A 48 11.91 -2.06 15.13
CA GLU A 48 12.16 -3.18 14.20
C GLU A 48 11.24 -4.39 14.46
N GLU A 49 10.85 -4.60 15.72
CA GLU A 49 9.98 -5.69 16.13
C GLU A 49 8.52 -5.52 15.65
N ARG A 50 8.14 -4.33 15.22
CA ARG A 50 6.84 -4.03 14.60
C ARG A 50 6.79 -4.33 13.10
N ILE A 51 7.89 -4.85 12.54
CA ILE A 51 8.01 -5.19 11.13
C ILE A 51 8.41 -6.65 11.01
N ILE A 52 7.57 -7.47 10.38
CA ILE A 52 7.88 -8.88 10.13
C ILE A 52 7.75 -9.23 8.64
N GLY A 53 8.51 -10.25 8.23
CA GLY A 53 8.39 -10.87 6.92
C GLY A 53 7.74 -12.25 7.05
N VAL A 54 6.78 -12.53 6.19
CA VAL A 54 6.15 -13.85 6.04
C VAL A 54 6.74 -14.53 4.82
N GLU A 55 7.38 -15.67 5.01
CA GLU A 55 7.89 -16.50 3.90
C GLU A 55 6.76 -17.38 3.39
N THR A 56 6.28 -17.08 2.19
CA THR A 56 5.07 -17.70 1.62
C THR A 56 5.36 -18.91 0.72
N GLY A 57 6.63 -19.28 0.56
CA GLY A 57 7.03 -20.39 -0.31
C GLY A 57 6.79 -20.06 -1.79
N ALA A 58 6.27 -21.04 -2.56
CA ALA A 58 6.24 -20.97 -4.02
C ALA A 58 5.33 -19.89 -4.62
N CYS A 59 4.36 -19.35 -3.87
CA CYS A 59 3.39 -18.38 -4.42
C CYS A 59 2.87 -17.38 -3.37
N PRO A 60 3.50 -16.19 -3.25
CA PRO A 60 3.08 -15.17 -2.29
C PRO A 60 1.70 -14.58 -2.58
N HIS A 61 1.18 -14.70 -3.81
CA HIS A 61 -0.17 -14.26 -4.15
C HIS A 61 -1.23 -15.14 -3.49
N THR A 62 -1.00 -16.44 -3.41
CA THR A 62 -1.90 -17.39 -2.76
C THR A 62 -2.05 -17.07 -1.28
N ALA A 63 -0.96 -16.70 -0.60
CA ALA A 63 -0.94 -16.41 0.85
C ALA A 63 -1.78 -15.19 1.25
N VAL A 64 -2.10 -14.29 0.36
CA VAL A 64 -2.92 -13.10 0.66
C VAL A 64 -4.34 -13.16 0.09
N ARG A 65 -4.59 -14.09 -0.86
CA ARG A 65 -5.87 -14.21 -1.56
C ARG A 65 -6.61 -15.51 -1.28
N GLU A 66 -5.98 -16.65 -1.61
CA GLU A 66 -6.64 -17.96 -1.63
C GLU A 66 -6.55 -18.66 -0.27
N ASP A 67 -5.37 -18.60 0.35
CA ASP A 67 -5.12 -19.14 1.69
C ASP A 67 -4.42 -18.10 2.56
N PRO A 68 -5.15 -17.17 3.17
CA PRO A 68 -4.57 -16.10 3.99
C PRO A 68 -4.14 -16.58 5.38
N SER A 69 -4.24 -17.86 5.73
CA SER A 69 -4.03 -18.37 7.08
C SER A 69 -2.68 -17.99 7.68
N MET A 70 -1.59 -18.02 6.90
CA MET A 70 -0.26 -17.62 7.36
C MET A 70 -0.21 -16.14 7.75
N ASN A 71 -0.84 -15.27 6.94
CA ASN A 71 -0.91 -13.85 7.22
C ASN A 71 -1.86 -13.54 8.38
N ILE A 72 -2.98 -14.24 8.50
CA ILE A 72 -3.89 -14.12 9.66
C ILE A 72 -3.15 -14.49 10.94
N ALA A 73 -2.42 -15.62 10.96
CA ALA A 73 -1.63 -16.03 12.11
C ALA A 73 -0.54 -14.98 12.45
N ALA A 74 0.10 -14.40 11.44
CA ALA A 74 1.10 -13.34 11.64
C ALA A 74 0.47 -12.07 12.21
N VAL A 75 -0.73 -11.67 11.77
CA VAL A 75 -1.48 -10.55 12.34
C VAL A 75 -1.83 -10.83 13.80
N GLU A 76 -2.42 -11.98 14.11
CA GLU A 76 -2.80 -12.36 15.47
C GLU A 76 -1.61 -12.39 16.42
N GLU A 77 -0.47 -12.93 15.99
CA GLU A 77 0.78 -12.92 16.76
C GLU A 77 1.25 -11.50 17.05
N MET A 78 1.27 -10.63 16.01
CA MET A 78 1.71 -9.26 16.14
C MET A 78 0.78 -8.42 17.01
N GLU A 79 -0.53 -8.56 16.87
CA GLU A 79 -1.52 -7.87 17.72
C GLU A 79 -1.46 -8.34 19.17
N THR A 80 -1.18 -9.63 19.40
CA THR A 80 -0.93 -10.16 20.74
C THR A 80 0.30 -9.54 21.37
N LYS A 81 1.37 -9.39 20.61
CA LYS A 81 2.63 -8.78 21.05
C LYS A 81 2.52 -7.27 21.23
N PHE A 82 1.72 -6.61 20.39
CA PHE A 82 1.52 -5.16 20.35
C PHE A 82 0.02 -4.82 20.39
N PRO A 83 -0.64 -5.00 21.56
CA PRO A 83 -2.08 -4.80 21.68
C PRO A 83 -2.52 -3.34 21.54
N ASP A 84 -1.58 -2.42 21.46
CA ASP A 84 -1.77 -1.00 21.21
C ASP A 84 -1.82 -0.64 19.71
N SER A 85 -1.75 -1.62 18.79
CA SER A 85 -1.73 -1.37 17.35
C SER A 85 -3.06 -0.79 16.85
N ASP A 86 -2.97 0.24 16.01
CA ASP A 86 -4.12 0.89 15.36
C ASP A 86 -4.24 0.49 13.89
N VAL A 87 -3.11 0.21 13.22
CA VAL A 87 -3.04 -0.06 11.79
C VAL A 87 -2.06 -1.19 11.53
N VAL A 88 -2.48 -2.18 10.75
CA VAL A 88 -1.63 -3.23 10.20
C VAL A 88 -1.51 -3.05 8.69
N LEU A 89 -0.30 -2.76 8.20
CA LEU A 89 0.00 -2.67 6.78
C LEU A 89 0.52 -4.02 6.30
N ILE A 90 -0.19 -4.63 5.34
CA ILE A 90 0.20 -5.92 4.77
C ILE A 90 0.59 -5.71 3.30
N GLU A 91 1.84 -6.01 2.95
CA GLU A 91 2.33 -5.99 1.59
C GLU A 91 2.17 -7.37 0.95
N SER A 92 1.54 -7.42 -0.22
CA SER A 92 1.53 -8.65 -1.04
C SER A 92 2.85 -8.82 -1.78
N GLY A 93 3.32 -10.05 -1.91
CA GLY A 93 4.44 -10.35 -2.79
C GLY A 93 4.07 -10.24 -4.28
N GLY A 94 5.00 -9.74 -5.10
CA GLY A 94 4.85 -9.64 -6.55
C GLY A 94 3.87 -8.58 -7.06
N ASP A 95 3.79 -8.48 -8.39
CA ASP A 95 2.87 -7.58 -9.10
C ASP A 95 1.98 -8.41 -10.02
N ASN A 96 0.67 -8.39 -9.79
CA ASN A 96 -0.30 -9.10 -10.62
C ASN A 96 -1.61 -8.31 -10.70
N LEU A 97 -2.04 -7.96 -11.92
CA LEU A 97 -3.30 -7.26 -12.17
C LEU A 97 -4.54 -8.02 -11.67
N THR A 98 -4.43 -9.32 -11.48
CA THR A 98 -5.51 -10.17 -10.97
C THR A 98 -5.51 -10.34 -9.46
N LEU A 99 -4.52 -9.79 -8.76
CA LEU A 99 -4.40 -9.93 -7.32
C LEU A 99 -5.46 -9.10 -6.61
N THR A 100 -6.14 -9.74 -5.65
CA THR A 100 -6.97 -9.08 -4.63
C THR A 100 -6.64 -9.69 -3.29
N PHE A 101 -6.71 -8.90 -2.21
CA PHE A 101 -6.64 -9.46 -0.87
C PHE A 101 -7.92 -10.21 -0.51
N SER A 102 -7.78 -11.25 0.30
CA SER A 102 -8.93 -11.91 0.91
C SER A 102 -9.67 -10.94 1.84
N PRO A 103 -11.02 -10.86 1.77
CA PRO A 103 -11.79 -10.09 2.74
C PRO A 103 -11.65 -10.59 4.19
N ALA A 104 -11.16 -11.82 4.37
CA ALA A 104 -10.85 -12.35 5.70
C ALA A 104 -9.53 -11.81 6.27
N LEU A 105 -8.65 -11.25 5.41
CA LEU A 105 -7.34 -10.77 5.80
C LEU A 105 -7.29 -9.25 5.98
N VAL A 106 -7.97 -8.49 5.12
CA VAL A 106 -7.85 -7.03 5.12
C VAL A 106 -9.22 -6.34 5.09
N ASP A 107 -9.35 -5.25 5.83
CA ASP A 107 -10.53 -4.38 5.84
C ASP A 107 -10.49 -3.36 4.71
N PHE A 108 -9.29 -3.05 4.21
CA PHE A 108 -9.06 -2.00 3.22
C PHE A 108 -7.96 -2.39 2.24
N PHE A 109 -8.25 -2.24 0.95
CA PHE A 109 -7.35 -2.69 -0.12
C PHE A 109 -6.87 -1.54 -0.98
N ILE A 110 -5.56 -1.29 -0.99
CA ILE A 110 -4.89 -0.34 -1.87
C ILE A 110 -4.16 -1.11 -2.96
N TYR A 111 -4.47 -0.80 -4.22
CA TYR A 111 -3.77 -1.39 -5.36
C TYR A 111 -2.78 -0.40 -5.97
N VAL A 112 -1.54 -0.84 -6.21
CA VAL A 112 -0.46 0.01 -6.68
C VAL A 112 0.01 -0.43 -8.06
N ILE A 113 -0.13 0.46 -9.04
CA ILE A 113 0.49 0.34 -10.38
C ILE A 113 1.53 1.44 -10.55
N ASP A 114 2.36 1.35 -11.57
CA ASP A 114 3.28 2.43 -11.94
C ASP A 114 3.14 2.84 -13.41
N VAL A 115 3.60 4.03 -13.73
CA VAL A 115 3.51 4.57 -15.09
C VAL A 115 4.39 3.81 -16.08
N ALA A 116 5.45 3.11 -15.63
CA ALA A 116 6.34 2.36 -16.50
C ALA A 116 5.70 1.09 -17.07
N ALA A 117 4.60 0.61 -16.45
CA ALA A 117 3.79 -0.47 -16.99
C ALA A 117 2.95 -0.05 -18.21
N GLY A 118 2.89 1.25 -18.49
CA GLY A 118 2.21 1.87 -19.65
C GLY A 118 0.88 2.52 -19.29
N ASP A 119 0.55 3.57 -20.01
CA ASP A 119 -0.64 4.42 -19.76
C ASP A 119 -1.99 3.70 -19.97
N LYS A 120 -1.97 2.54 -20.63
CA LYS A 120 -3.18 1.75 -20.90
C LYS A 120 -3.51 0.75 -19.80
N ILE A 121 -2.72 0.67 -18.73
CA ILE A 121 -2.97 -0.29 -17.64
C ILE A 121 -4.34 -0.08 -16.99
N PRO A 122 -4.80 1.13 -16.64
CA PRO A 122 -6.12 1.28 -16.05
C PRO A 122 -7.25 0.71 -16.90
N ARG A 123 -7.23 0.92 -18.22
CA ARG A 123 -8.28 0.40 -19.14
C ARG A 123 -8.24 -1.11 -19.36
N LYS A 124 -7.10 -1.78 -19.08
CA LYS A 124 -7.02 -3.25 -19.21
C LYS A 124 -7.86 -3.96 -18.16
N ASP A 125 -8.30 -3.20 -17.15
CA ASP A 125 -9.09 -3.68 -16.04
C ASP A 125 -8.40 -4.81 -15.24
N GLY A 126 -9.16 -5.38 -14.36
CA GLY A 126 -8.74 -6.46 -13.48
C GLY A 126 -9.18 -6.17 -12.05
N PRO A 127 -9.26 -7.20 -11.20
CA PRO A 127 -9.76 -7.05 -9.84
C PRO A 127 -9.02 -6.00 -9.02
N GLY A 128 -7.70 -5.87 -9.21
CA GLY A 128 -6.91 -4.82 -8.54
C GLY A 128 -7.32 -3.41 -8.94
N ILE A 129 -7.63 -3.20 -10.23
CA ILE A 129 -8.08 -1.89 -10.74
C ILE A 129 -9.50 -1.60 -10.25
N SER A 130 -10.45 -2.53 -10.46
CA SER A 130 -11.89 -2.25 -10.25
C SER A 130 -12.33 -2.40 -8.79
N TYR A 131 -11.74 -3.32 -8.03
CA TYR A 131 -12.25 -3.67 -6.69
C TYR A 131 -11.45 -3.07 -5.54
N SER A 132 -10.19 -2.62 -5.75
CA SER A 132 -9.48 -1.92 -4.68
C SER A 132 -10.23 -0.69 -4.19
N ASP A 133 -10.08 -0.35 -2.93
CA ASP A 133 -10.67 0.84 -2.34
C ASP A 133 -9.98 2.10 -2.88
N ILE A 134 -8.66 2.10 -2.95
CA ILE A 134 -7.87 3.15 -3.60
C ILE A 134 -6.95 2.51 -4.66
N LEU A 135 -6.86 3.14 -5.84
CA LEU A 135 -5.83 2.86 -6.84
C LEU A 135 -4.73 3.91 -6.72
N VAL A 136 -3.49 3.46 -6.57
CA VAL A 136 -2.31 4.33 -6.59
C VAL A 136 -1.56 4.14 -7.91
N ILE A 137 -1.33 5.25 -8.62
CA ILE A 137 -0.53 5.32 -9.84
C ILE A 137 0.79 5.98 -9.49
N ASN A 138 1.82 5.17 -9.27
CA ASN A 138 3.11 5.59 -8.72
C ASN A 138 4.15 5.88 -9.81
N LYS A 139 5.26 6.51 -9.41
CA LYS A 139 6.41 6.85 -10.24
C LYS A 139 6.07 7.82 -11.37
N THR A 140 5.24 8.82 -11.07
CA THR A 140 4.78 9.83 -12.04
C THR A 140 5.91 10.57 -12.75
N ASP A 141 7.06 10.72 -12.09
CA ASP A 141 8.28 11.29 -12.64
C ASP A 141 8.84 10.52 -13.86
N LEU A 142 8.55 9.23 -13.94
CA LEU A 142 8.99 8.41 -15.08
C LEU A 142 8.12 8.58 -16.34
N ALA A 143 6.93 9.18 -16.23
CA ALA A 143 5.99 9.30 -17.34
C ALA A 143 6.60 9.84 -18.64
N PRO A 144 7.42 10.93 -18.62
CA PRO A 144 8.06 11.44 -19.84
C PRO A 144 9.06 10.47 -20.46
N TYR A 145 9.74 9.65 -19.63
CA TYR A 145 10.79 8.74 -20.10
C TYR A 145 10.24 7.43 -20.66
N VAL A 146 9.05 7.03 -20.23
CA VAL A 146 8.38 5.82 -20.70
C VAL A 146 7.24 6.12 -21.68
N HIS A 147 7.10 7.37 -22.08
CA HIS A 147 6.05 7.86 -22.99
C HIS A 147 4.64 7.52 -22.49
N ALA A 148 4.43 7.54 -21.17
CA ALA A 148 3.11 7.36 -20.57
C ALA A 148 2.38 8.70 -20.47
N ASP A 149 1.12 8.73 -20.90
CA ASP A 149 0.25 9.90 -20.80
C ASP A 149 -0.59 9.81 -19.52
N LEU A 150 -0.31 10.70 -18.57
CA LEU A 150 -1.01 10.73 -17.28
C LEU A 150 -2.49 11.11 -17.44
N GLU A 151 -2.86 11.91 -18.45
CA GLU A 151 -4.26 12.25 -18.71
C GLU A 151 -5.03 11.04 -19.26
N VAL A 152 -4.38 10.20 -20.08
CA VAL A 152 -4.96 8.91 -20.49
C VAL A 152 -5.19 8.02 -19.27
N MET A 153 -4.21 7.91 -18.37
CA MET A 153 -4.35 7.12 -17.16
C MET A 153 -5.46 7.64 -16.24
N ARG A 154 -5.58 8.98 -16.11
CA ARG A 154 -6.65 9.64 -15.33
C ARG A 154 -8.02 9.28 -15.89
N ARG A 155 -8.26 9.57 -17.15
CA ARG A 155 -9.53 9.30 -17.84
C ARG A 155 -9.93 7.83 -17.76
N ASP A 156 -8.97 6.94 -18.01
CA ASP A 156 -9.23 5.50 -17.99
C ASP A 156 -9.49 4.99 -16.57
N SER A 157 -8.83 5.56 -15.55
CA SER A 157 -9.11 5.25 -14.14
C SER A 157 -10.51 5.73 -13.72
N GLU A 158 -10.93 6.92 -14.11
CA GLU A 158 -12.29 7.43 -13.85
C GLU A 158 -13.36 6.53 -14.49
N LEU A 159 -13.10 6.06 -15.72
CA LEU A 159 -14.02 5.18 -16.44
C LEU A 159 -14.13 3.79 -15.79
N MET A 160 -13.00 3.21 -15.36
CA MET A 160 -12.95 1.85 -14.81
C MET A 160 -13.29 1.79 -13.32
N ARG A 161 -13.27 2.92 -12.63
CA ARG A 161 -13.49 3.04 -11.18
C ARG A 161 -14.56 4.08 -10.84
N PRO A 162 -15.78 3.98 -11.37
CA PRO A 162 -16.79 5.01 -11.14
C PRO A 162 -17.06 5.20 -9.64
N GLY A 163 -16.81 6.41 -9.14
CA GLY A 163 -17.01 6.76 -7.73
C GLY A 163 -15.94 6.24 -6.74
N LYS A 164 -14.89 5.57 -7.21
CA LYS A 164 -13.78 5.12 -6.37
C LYS A 164 -12.53 5.97 -6.62
N PRO A 165 -11.81 6.38 -5.56
CA PRO A 165 -10.66 7.25 -5.69
C PRO A 165 -9.45 6.56 -6.33
N PHE A 166 -8.63 7.36 -6.99
CA PHE A 166 -7.28 7.02 -7.39
C PHE A 166 -6.36 8.23 -7.19
N VAL A 167 -5.08 7.98 -6.95
CA VAL A 167 -4.08 9.01 -6.65
C VAL A 167 -2.82 8.79 -7.48
N PHE A 168 -2.31 9.85 -8.06
CA PHE A 168 -0.98 9.87 -8.65
C PHE A 168 0.05 10.16 -7.57
N THR A 169 1.11 9.34 -7.52
CA THR A 169 2.15 9.48 -6.50
C THR A 169 3.56 9.40 -7.09
N ASN A 170 4.48 10.04 -6.37
CA ASN A 170 5.90 9.79 -6.48
C ASN A 170 6.46 9.58 -5.06
N CYS A 171 6.69 8.33 -4.69
CA CYS A 171 7.19 8.00 -3.36
C CYS A 171 8.59 8.56 -3.06
N MET A 172 9.38 8.88 -4.10
CA MET A 172 10.72 9.47 -3.94
C MET A 172 10.67 10.94 -3.53
N THR A 173 9.69 11.69 -4.06
CA THR A 173 9.55 13.14 -3.79
C THR A 173 8.49 13.45 -2.73
N GLY A 174 7.63 12.49 -2.41
CA GLY A 174 6.48 12.67 -1.54
C GLY A 174 5.24 13.26 -2.23
N GLU A 175 5.29 13.48 -3.55
CA GLU A 175 4.14 13.95 -4.32
C GLU A 175 2.97 12.99 -4.21
N GLY A 176 1.75 13.50 -3.95
CA GLY A 176 0.52 12.72 -3.81
C GLY A 176 0.40 11.93 -2.50
N ILE A 177 1.46 11.84 -1.67
CA ILE A 177 1.42 11.02 -0.44
C ILE A 177 0.45 11.61 0.60
N LYS A 178 0.41 12.93 0.76
CA LYS A 178 -0.57 13.56 1.68
C LYS A 178 -2.01 13.34 1.25
N GLU A 179 -2.29 13.45 -0.04
CA GLU A 179 -3.61 13.14 -0.61
C GLU A 179 -4.00 11.69 -0.32
N LEU A 180 -3.08 10.75 -0.53
CA LEU A 180 -3.31 9.34 -0.23
C LEU A 180 -3.59 9.12 1.27
N VAL A 181 -2.79 9.72 2.16
CA VAL A 181 -2.99 9.61 3.62
C VAL A 181 -4.35 10.19 4.02
N THR A 182 -4.77 11.29 3.42
CA THR A 182 -6.09 11.89 3.64
C THR A 182 -7.21 10.94 3.24
N LEU A 183 -7.11 10.32 2.07
CA LEU A 183 -8.10 9.33 1.61
C LEU A 183 -8.15 8.10 2.51
N ILE A 184 -7.00 7.57 2.94
CA ILE A 184 -6.96 6.43 3.88
C ILE A 184 -7.62 6.82 5.20
N ARG A 185 -7.34 8.02 5.73
CA ARG A 185 -7.98 8.52 6.94
C ARG A 185 -9.51 8.54 6.80
N ASP A 186 -10.01 9.15 5.72
CA ASP A 186 -11.45 9.34 5.51
C ASP A 186 -12.19 8.02 5.26
N MET A 187 -11.55 7.08 4.60
CA MET A 187 -12.19 5.83 4.17
C MET A 187 -11.97 4.65 5.12
N ALA A 188 -10.84 4.60 5.82
CA ALA A 188 -10.45 3.45 6.63
C ALA A 188 -10.31 3.76 8.12
N LEU A 189 -9.86 4.95 8.50
CA LEU A 189 -9.54 5.29 9.89
C LEU A 189 -10.66 6.00 10.64
N PHE A 190 -11.78 6.30 9.98
CA PHE A 190 -13.05 6.81 10.55
C PHE A 190 -12.86 7.81 11.71
N ASP A 191 -12.57 9.06 11.42
CA ASP A 191 -12.49 10.18 12.38
C ASP A 191 -11.43 10.07 13.51
N ARG A 192 -10.57 9.05 13.49
CA ARG A 192 -9.48 8.96 14.47
C ARG A 192 -8.43 10.06 14.29
N VAL A 193 -8.46 10.74 13.14
CA VAL A 193 -7.47 11.76 12.77
C VAL A 193 -8.15 12.94 12.09
N SER A 194 -7.88 14.17 12.52
CA SER A 194 -8.46 15.37 11.93
C SER A 194 -7.78 15.75 10.59
N GLU A 195 -8.54 16.36 9.69
CA GLU A 195 -8.04 16.84 8.39
C GLU A 195 -6.88 17.82 8.53
N LYS A 196 -6.96 18.73 9.52
CA LYS A 196 -5.91 19.70 9.80
C LYS A 196 -4.59 19.08 10.21
N GLU A 197 -4.63 17.94 10.92
CA GLU A 197 -3.42 17.23 11.34
C GLU A 197 -2.65 16.69 10.15
N VAL A 198 -3.33 16.25 9.10
CA VAL A 198 -2.67 15.76 7.87
C VAL A 198 -2.09 16.91 7.04
N GLU A 199 -2.82 18.03 6.91
CA GLU A 199 -2.38 19.19 6.12
C GLU A 199 -1.16 19.89 6.70
N GLU A 200 -1.05 19.97 8.03
CA GLU A 200 0.05 20.63 8.74
C GLU A 200 1.33 19.80 8.79
N MET A 201 1.30 18.55 8.38
CA MET A 201 2.46 17.66 8.44
C MET A 201 3.56 18.06 7.44
N LYS A 202 4.75 18.29 7.98
CA LYS A 202 6.02 18.27 7.25
C LYS A 202 6.72 16.94 7.51
N VAL A 203 6.85 16.12 6.51
CA VAL A 203 7.61 14.86 6.53
C VAL A 203 8.97 15.07 5.89
#